data_5dd2e95dcd35876c7babc65c3687f588
#
_entry.id   5dd2e95dcd35876c7babc65c3687f588
#
_cell.length_a   1.000
_cell.length_b   1.000
_cell.length_c   1.000
_cell.angle_alpha   90.00
_cell.angle_beta   90.00
_cell.angle_gamma   90.00
#
_symmetry.space_group_name_H-M   'P 1'
#
loop_
_entity.id
_entity.type
_entity.pdbx_description
1 polymer ?
#
loop_
_entity_poly.entity_id
_entity_poly.type
_entity_poly.pdbx_seq_one_letter_code
_entity_poly.pdbx_strand_id
1 'polypeptide(L)'
;EAFLEDSDPVVLGSSAGAMATIGPEAMDSLLGILKNPDCTPFQVGLINLALSFIGSKAPQALLDAADSDVAEVRVAAISALGDQIQTLGDSDAQKKVFEALEDPSPDVRAEAVTLIGKSCDAEDVQELLIKKLADSDSQVRKNTAMALMKLEAKGTINALTTAAKTESDKDVQAVIKVAIKILSLGV
;
A
#
# COMPACT_ATOMS: atom_id res chain seq x y z
N GLU A 1 -6.78 14.38 20.95
CA GLU A 1 -6.47 15.83 20.85
C GLU A 1 -4.95 16.04 20.83
N ALA A 2 -4.17 15.60 21.83
CA ALA A 2 -2.72 15.81 21.87
C ALA A 2 -1.96 15.32 20.61
N PHE A 3 -2.42 14.26 19.96
CA PHE A 3 -1.80 13.73 18.75
C PHE A 3 -1.93 14.65 17.51
N LEU A 4 -2.96 15.49 17.47
CA LEU A 4 -3.19 16.44 16.37
C LEU A 4 -2.58 17.82 16.63
N GLU A 5 -2.44 18.18 17.88
CA GLU A 5 -2.08 19.54 18.30
C GLU A 5 -0.59 19.70 18.58
N ASP A 6 0.13 18.60 18.80
CA ASP A 6 1.56 18.65 19.12
C ASP A 6 2.41 18.48 17.86
N SER A 7 3.49 19.23 17.77
CA SER A 7 4.48 19.12 16.68
C SER A 7 5.75 18.35 17.10
N ASP A 8 5.88 17.99 18.38
CA ASP A 8 7.03 17.24 18.90
C ASP A 8 6.95 15.77 18.48
N PRO A 9 7.91 15.27 17.68
CA PRO A 9 7.93 13.88 17.23
C PRO A 9 7.90 12.85 18.37
N VAL A 10 8.45 13.19 19.56
CA VAL A 10 8.46 12.30 20.72
C VAL A 10 7.07 12.18 21.32
N VAL A 11 6.34 13.29 21.41
CA VAL A 11 4.95 13.31 21.90
C VAL A 11 4.04 12.56 20.92
N LEU A 12 4.18 12.81 19.62
CA LEU A 12 3.42 12.12 18.59
C LEU A 12 3.67 10.60 18.63
N GLY A 13 4.94 10.18 18.67
CA GLY A 13 5.31 8.76 18.73
C GLY A 13 4.79 8.08 20.00
N SER A 14 4.91 8.75 21.16
CA SER A 14 4.41 8.23 22.45
C SER A 14 2.88 8.10 22.45
N SER A 15 2.18 9.07 21.84
CA SER A 15 0.72 9.05 21.73
C SER A 15 0.25 7.90 20.82
N ALA A 16 0.90 7.69 19.67
CA ALA A 16 0.61 6.58 18.77
C ALA A 16 0.85 5.21 19.45
N GLY A 17 1.96 5.09 20.19
CA GLY A 17 2.29 3.89 20.97
C GLY A 17 1.26 3.60 22.07
N ALA A 18 0.78 4.64 22.76
CA ALA A 18 -0.29 4.51 23.76
C ALA A 18 -1.60 4.03 23.11
N MET A 19 -1.98 4.59 21.95
CA MET A 19 -3.17 4.16 21.19
C MET A 19 -3.04 2.71 20.72
N ALA A 20 -1.87 2.30 20.24
CA ALA A 20 -1.60 0.90 19.89
C ALA A 20 -1.72 -0.05 21.08
N THR A 21 -1.37 0.42 22.29
CA THR A 21 -1.49 -0.35 23.54
C THR A 21 -2.95 -0.46 24.01
N ILE A 22 -3.76 0.59 23.84
CA ILE A 22 -5.21 0.58 24.09
C ILE A 22 -5.87 -0.49 23.22
N GLY A 23 -5.43 -0.63 21.96
CA GLY A 23 -5.91 -1.68 21.08
C GLY A 23 -7.11 -1.25 20.23
N PRO A 24 -8.05 -2.18 19.96
CA PRO A 24 -9.16 -1.95 19.01
C PRO A 24 -10.02 -0.72 19.34
N GLU A 25 -10.17 -0.38 20.63
CA GLU A 25 -10.94 0.77 21.08
C GLU A 25 -10.35 2.11 20.61
N ALA A 26 -9.05 2.15 20.28
CA ALA A 26 -8.41 3.34 19.72
C ALA A 26 -8.59 3.48 18.20
N MET A 27 -9.07 2.43 17.51
CA MET A 27 -9.12 2.39 16.04
C MET A 27 -9.96 3.53 15.47
N ASP A 28 -11.16 3.76 15.96
CA ASP A 28 -12.04 4.83 15.48
C ASP A 28 -11.39 6.21 15.62
N SER A 29 -10.65 6.42 16.73
CA SER A 29 -9.93 7.66 16.97
C SER A 29 -8.78 7.84 15.98
N LEU A 30 -7.98 6.78 15.70
CA LEU A 30 -6.90 6.81 14.72
C LEU A 30 -7.42 7.06 13.31
N LEU A 31 -8.46 6.34 12.90
CA LEU A 31 -9.10 6.52 11.60
C LEU A 31 -9.79 7.89 11.47
N GLY A 32 -10.31 8.43 12.58
CA GLY A 32 -10.87 9.78 12.64
C GLY A 32 -9.81 10.86 12.38
N ILE A 33 -8.57 10.65 12.83
CA ILE A 33 -7.46 11.57 12.60
C ILE A 33 -7.07 11.59 11.11
N LEU A 34 -7.08 10.44 10.43
CA LEU A 34 -6.78 10.36 8.97
C LEU A 34 -7.77 11.14 8.11
N LYS A 35 -8.98 11.42 8.62
CA LYS A 35 -9.98 12.23 7.91
C LYS A 35 -9.67 13.73 7.96
N ASN A 36 -8.71 14.14 8.80
CA ASN A 36 -8.31 15.54 8.91
C ASN A 36 -7.36 15.89 7.75
N PRO A 37 -7.67 16.86 6.88
CA PRO A 37 -6.81 17.26 5.76
C PRO A 37 -5.47 17.86 6.23
N ASP A 38 -5.35 18.30 7.49
CA ASP A 38 -4.12 18.85 8.07
C ASP A 38 -3.20 17.74 8.63
N CYS A 39 -3.59 16.47 8.50
CA CYS A 39 -2.76 15.34 8.96
C CYS A 39 -1.46 15.27 8.15
N THR A 40 -0.33 15.41 8.84
CA THR A 40 0.98 15.39 8.21
C THR A 40 1.40 13.97 7.77
N PRO A 41 2.27 13.80 6.75
CA PRO A 41 2.80 12.49 6.36
C PRO A 41 3.46 11.72 7.52
N PHE A 42 4.08 12.44 8.48
CA PHE A 42 4.67 11.82 9.66
C PHE A 42 3.60 11.24 10.60
N GLN A 43 2.51 11.99 10.83
CA GLN A 43 1.36 11.48 11.60
C GLN A 43 0.70 10.28 10.93
N VAL A 44 0.52 10.32 9.60
CA VAL A 44 0.00 9.18 8.83
C VAL A 44 0.88 7.94 9.05
N GLY A 45 2.20 8.09 8.98
CA GLY A 45 3.14 6.98 9.24
C GLY A 45 2.99 6.38 10.64
N LEU A 46 2.84 7.21 11.67
CA LEU A 46 2.62 6.76 13.04
C LEU A 46 1.26 6.07 13.22
N ILE A 47 0.22 6.58 12.57
CA ILE A 47 -1.11 5.96 12.60
C ILE A 47 -1.06 4.58 11.95
N ASN A 48 -0.43 4.46 10.77
CA ASN A 48 -0.29 3.18 10.09
C ASN A 48 0.45 2.16 10.97
N LEU A 49 1.51 2.58 11.64
CA LEU A 49 2.22 1.72 12.58
C LEU A 49 1.32 1.26 13.74
N ALA A 50 0.55 2.17 14.33
CA ALA A 50 -0.39 1.84 15.41
C ALA A 50 -1.49 0.88 14.92
N LEU A 51 -2.04 1.12 13.72
CA LEU A 51 -3.05 0.25 13.11
C LEU A 51 -2.50 -1.16 12.83
N SER A 52 -1.26 -1.31 12.37
CA SER A 52 -0.61 -2.61 12.20
C SER A 52 -0.55 -3.40 13.52
N PHE A 53 -0.18 -2.74 14.64
CA PHE A 53 -0.18 -3.38 15.95
C PHE A 53 -1.58 -3.75 16.44
N ILE A 54 -2.56 -2.89 16.23
CA ILE A 54 -3.96 -3.15 16.60
C ILE A 54 -4.52 -4.28 15.73
N GLY A 55 -4.25 -4.27 14.44
CA GLY A 55 -4.76 -5.23 13.47
C GLY A 55 -4.38 -6.66 13.78
N SER A 56 -3.19 -6.90 14.34
CA SER A 56 -2.78 -8.24 14.80
C SER A 56 -3.71 -8.81 15.88
N LYS A 57 -4.47 -7.97 16.58
CA LYS A 57 -5.41 -8.35 17.64
C LYS A 57 -6.88 -8.22 17.22
N ALA A 58 -7.16 -7.41 16.19
CA ALA A 58 -8.51 -7.13 15.70
C ALA A 58 -8.54 -7.07 14.16
N PRO A 59 -8.25 -8.17 13.44
CA PRO A 59 -8.18 -8.17 11.99
C PRO A 59 -9.50 -7.73 11.32
N GLN A 60 -10.65 -8.09 11.90
CA GLN A 60 -11.95 -7.71 11.35
C GLN A 60 -12.12 -6.19 11.29
N ALA A 61 -11.66 -5.46 12.28
CA ALA A 61 -11.78 -4.00 12.29
C ALA A 61 -10.95 -3.33 11.18
N LEU A 62 -9.81 -3.92 10.78
CA LEU A 62 -9.05 -3.47 9.61
C LEU A 62 -9.75 -3.82 8.30
N LEU A 63 -10.34 -5.00 8.20
CA LEU A 63 -11.13 -5.39 7.02
C LEU A 63 -12.30 -4.43 6.82
N ASP A 64 -13.02 -4.09 7.90
CA ASP A 64 -14.12 -3.13 7.87
C ASP A 64 -13.63 -1.71 7.50
N ALA A 65 -12.48 -1.29 8.02
CA ALA A 65 -11.87 0.01 7.67
C ALA A 65 -11.42 0.08 6.18
N ALA A 66 -11.05 -1.06 5.58
CA ALA A 66 -10.73 -1.12 4.16
C ALA A 66 -11.94 -0.92 3.24
N ASP A 67 -13.15 -0.94 3.78
CA ASP A 67 -14.40 -0.61 3.07
C ASP A 67 -14.92 0.81 3.38
N SER A 68 -14.12 1.65 4.05
CA SER A 68 -14.50 3.03 4.38
C SER A 68 -14.79 3.86 3.13
N ASP A 69 -15.75 4.79 3.23
CA ASP A 69 -16.00 5.79 2.18
C ASP A 69 -14.84 6.76 1.97
N VAL A 70 -13.92 6.88 2.95
CA VAL A 70 -12.78 7.79 2.94
C VAL A 70 -11.54 7.08 2.43
N ALA A 71 -10.96 7.56 1.33
CA ALA A 71 -9.82 6.91 0.66
C ALA A 71 -8.58 6.80 1.57
N GLU A 72 -8.27 7.82 2.35
CA GLU A 72 -7.14 7.85 3.28
C GLU A 72 -7.26 6.75 4.35
N VAL A 73 -8.48 6.48 4.80
CA VAL A 73 -8.77 5.39 5.74
C VAL A 73 -8.56 4.04 5.06
N ARG A 74 -9.03 3.88 3.81
CA ARG A 74 -8.81 2.64 3.05
C ARG A 74 -7.32 2.38 2.79
N VAL A 75 -6.55 3.42 2.40
CA VAL A 75 -5.08 3.30 2.22
C VAL A 75 -4.42 2.79 3.50
N ALA A 76 -4.74 3.41 4.65
CA ALA A 76 -4.15 3.02 5.93
C ALA A 76 -4.54 1.59 6.34
N ALA A 77 -5.79 1.21 6.12
CA ALA A 77 -6.27 -0.14 6.41
C ALA A 77 -5.59 -1.18 5.50
N ILE A 78 -5.50 -0.93 4.19
CA ILE A 78 -4.79 -1.80 3.24
C ILE A 78 -3.32 -1.94 3.61
N SER A 79 -2.64 -0.83 3.97
CA SER A 79 -1.25 -0.86 4.41
C SER A 79 -1.06 -1.75 5.65
N ALA A 80 -1.92 -1.60 6.66
CA ALA A 80 -1.87 -2.41 7.88
C ALA A 80 -2.21 -3.90 7.63
N LEU A 81 -3.13 -4.20 6.71
CA LEU A 81 -3.43 -5.57 6.29
C LEU A 81 -2.23 -6.23 5.59
N GLY A 82 -1.43 -5.46 4.85
CA GLY A 82 -0.21 -5.97 4.21
C GLY A 82 0.79 -6.56 5.20
N ASP A 83 0.94 -5.94 6.37
CA ASP A 83 1.79 -6.47 7.44
C ASP A 83 1.26 -7.81 7.99
N GLN A 84 -0.05 -7.99 8.01
CA GLN A 84 -0.68 -9.25 8.45
C GLN A 84 -0.44 -10.39 7.46
N ILE A 85 -0.52 -10.11 6.15
CA ILE A 85 -0.20 -11.11 5.12
C ILE A 85 1.22 -11.65 5.32
N GLN A 86 2.18 -10.76 5.55
CA GLN A 86 3.58 -11.13 5.74
C GLN A 86 3.83 -11.92 7.03
N THR A 87 3.09 -11.61 8.09
CA THR A 87 3.34 -12.17 9.43
C THR A 87 2.48 -13.38 9.76
N LEU A 88 1.23 -13.40 9.30
CA LEU A 88 0.23 -14.38 9.70
C LEU A 88 -0.30 -15.23 8.54
N GLY A 89 0.00 -14.86 7.28
CA GLY A 89 -0.52 -15.54 6.10
C GLY A 89 -2.04 -15.46 5.99
N ASP A 90 -2.64 -14.36 6.43
CA ASP A 90 -4.08 -14.17 6.48
C ASP A 90 -4.69 -14.08 5.08
N SER A 91 -5.50 -15.10 4.72
CA SER A 91 -6.15 -15.18 3.41
C SER A 91 -7.18 -14.08 3.15
N ASP A 92 -7.87 -13.60 4.18
CA ASP A 92 -8.87 -12.53 4.04
C ASP A 92 -8.18 -11.18 3.82
N ALA A 93 -7.06 -10.93 4.52
CA ALA A 93 -6.23 -9.77 4.27
C ALA A 93 -5.67 -9.78 2.84
N GLN A 94 -5.17 -10.91 2.36
CA GLN A 94 -4.68 -11.05 0.99
C GLN A 94 -5.77 -10.77 -0.03
N LYS A 95 -6.96 -11.35 0.14
CA LYS A 95 -8.12 -11.11 -0.72
C LYS A 95 -8.47 -9.64 -0.78
N LYS A 96 -8.51 -8.96 0.37
CA LYS A 96 -8.83 -7.54 0.48
C LYS A 96 -7.81 -6.66 -0.25
N VAL A 97 -6.51 -6.98 -0.14
CA VAL A 97 -5.46 -6.28 -0.90
C VAL A 97 -5.61 -6.49 -2.40
N PHE A 98 -6.01 -7.68 -2.87
CA PHE A 98 -6.29 -7.90 -4.29
C PHE A 98 -7.53 -7.13 -4.78
N GLU A 99 -8.60 -7.05 -4.01
CA GLU A 99 -9.77 -6.22 -4.31
C GLU A 99 -9.40 -4.74 -4.43
N ALA A 100 -8.48 -4.25 -3.60
CA ALA A 100 -8.01 -2.88 -3.61
C ALA A 100 -7.27 -2.47 -4.89
N LEU A 101 -6.84 -3.41 -5.74
CA LEU A 101 -6.31 -3.10 -7.08
C LEU A 101 -7.34 -2.42 -8.00
N GLU A 102 -8.64 -2.59 -7.73
CA GLU A 102 -9.72 -2.00 -8.50
C GLU A 102 -10.43 -0.85 -7.75
N ASP A 103 -9.81 -0.34 -6.68
CA ASP A 103 -10.36 0.78 -5.91
C ASP A 103 -10.53 2.04 -6.78
N PRO A 104 -11.60 2.84 -6.57
CA PRO A 104 -11.78 4.11 -7.27
C PRO A 104 -10.63 5.11 -7.01
N SER A 105 -10.01 5.09 -5.82
CA SER A 105 -8.88 5.94 -5.49
C SER A 105 -7.56 5.38 -6.05
N PRO A 106 -6.78 6.19 -6.80
CA PRO A 106 -5.47 5.77 -7.27
C PRO A 106 -4.49 5.50 -6.12
N ASP A 107 -4.60 6.20 -4.99
CA ASP A 107 -3.73 6.00 -3.83
C ASP A 107 -3.92 4.61 -3.22
N VAL A 108 -5.16 4.14 -3.12
CA VAL A 108 -5.48 2.79 -2.64
C VAL A 108 -4.95 1.74 -3.62
N ARG A 109 -5.13 1.94 -4.94
CA ARG A 109 -4.59 1.02 -5.95
C ARG A 109 -3.06 0.98 -5.91
N ALA A 110 -2.40 2.14 -5.74
CA ALA A 110 -0.94 2.24 -5.67
C ALA A 110 -0.38 1.50 -4.44
N GLU A 111 -1.05 1.61 -3.28
CA GLU A 111 -0.69 0.89 -2.06
C GLU A 111 -0.87 -0.62 -2.26
N ALA A 112 -2.00 -1.06 -2.82
CA ALA A 112 -2.25 -2.48 -3.11
C ALA A 112 -1.16 -3.08 -4.01
N VAL A 113 -0.79 -2.40 -5.10
CA VAL A 113 0.32 -2.82 -5.98
C VAL A 113 1.63 -2.95 -5.21
N THR A 114 1.92 -1.99 -4.33
CA THR A 114 3.15 -1.99 -3.53
C THR A 114 3.21 -3.19 -2.59
N LEU A 115 2.10 -3.52 -1.94
CA LEU A 115 1.99 -4.64 -1.02
C LEU A 115 2.10 -5.99 -1.75
N ILE A 116 1.41 -6.14 -2.87
CA ILE A 116 1.50 -7.34 -3.71
C ILE A 116 2.95 -7.59 -4.14
N GLY A 117 3.68 -6.55 -4.54
CA GLY A 117 5.10 -6.63 -4.89
C GLY A 117 6.03 -6.97 -3.71
N LYS A 118 5.53 -6.94 -2.47
CA LYS A 118 6.30 -7.29 -1.26
C LYS A 118 5.96 -8.67 -0.72
N SER A 119 4.71 -9.13 -0.89
CA SER A 119 4.14 -10.22 -0.10
C SER A 119 3.70 -11.43 -0.92
N CYS A 120 3.72 -11.35 -2.25
CA CYS A 120 3.27 -12.41 -3.14
C CYS A 120 4.41 -12.97 -4.00
N ASP A 121 4.20 -14.17 -4.52
CA ASP A 121 5.11 -14.76 -5.51
C ASP A 121 4.77 -14.26 -6.93
N ALA A 122 5.79 -14.09 -7.77
CA ALA A 122 5.65 -13.53 -9.12
C ALA A 122 4.66 -14.33 -9.98
N GLU A 123 4.70 -15.66 -9.87
CA GLU A 123 3.88 -16.58 -10.67
C GLU A 123 2.38 -16.35 -10.44
N ASP A 124 1.99 -15.99 -9.20
CA ASP A 124 0.60 -15.82 -8.82
C ASP A 124 0.02 -14.46 -9.24
N VAL A 125 0.86 -13.42 -9.37
CA VAL A 125 0.38 -12.03 -9.47
C VAL A 125 0.82 -11.31 -10.74
N GLN A 126 1.76 -11.84 -11.52
CA GLN A 126 2.32 -11.15 -12.68
C GLN A 126 1.26 -10.74 -13.71
N GLU A 127 0.23 -11.56 -13.95
CA GLU A 127 -0.84 -11.23 -14.91
C GLU A 127 -1.73 -10.08 -14.41
N LEU A 128 -1.98 -10.01 -13.10
CA LEU A 128 -2.71 -8.90 -12.49
C LEU A 128 -1.91 -7.61 -12.58
N LEU A 129 -0.62 -7.67 -12.25
CA LEU A 129 0.26 -6.51 -12.32
C LEU A 129 0.48 -6.04 -13.77
N ILE A 130 0.56 -6.93 -14.76
CA ILE A 130 0.65 -6.53 -16.18
C ILE A 130 -0.53 -5.62 -16.56
N LYS A 131 -1.75 -5.91 -16.11
CA LYS A 131 -2.92 -5.05 -16.37
C LYS A 131 -2.76 -3.66 -15.76
N LYS A 132 -2.14 -3.55 -14.59
CA LYS A 132 -1.90 -2.27 -13.90
C LYS A 132 -0.79 -1.42 -14.54
N LEU A 133 -0.01 -1.94 -15.47
CA LEU A 133 0.88 -1.13 -16.32
C LEU A 133 0.11 -0.16 -17.22
N ALA A 134 -1.19 -0.37 -17.42
CA ALA A 134 -2.08 0.50 -18.19
C ALA A 134 -3.06 1.29 -17.30
N ASP A 135 -2.83 1.37 -15.98
CA ASP A 135 -3.67 2.16 -15.07
C ASP A 135 -3.71 3.64 -15.50
N SER A 136 -4.83 4.30 -15.26
CA SER A 136 -5.01 5.73 -15.58
C SER A 136 -4.04 6.61 -14.80
N ASP A 137 -3.68 6.23 -13.58
CA ASP A 137 -2.80 6.99 -12.70
C ASP A 137 -1.32 6.61 -12.91
N SER A 138 -0.45 7.62 -13.01
CA SER A 138 0.98 7.43 -13.25
C SER A 138 1.71 6.79 -12.07
N GLN A 139 1.29 7.07 -10.84
CA GLN A 139 1.91 6.49 -9.65
C GLN A 139 1.59 4.98 -9.56
N VAL A 140 0.37 4.57 -9.90
CA VAL A 140 0.00 3.16 -9.98
C VAL A 140 0.86 2.44 -11.01
N ARG A 141 1.01 3.01 -12.22
CA ARG A 141 1.86 2.42 -13.27
C ARG A 141 3.33 2.33 -12.84
N LYS A 142 3.84 3.37 -12.18
CA LYS A 142 5.21 3.39 -11.62
C LYS A 142 5.43 2.32 -10.58
N ASN A 143 4.53 2.23 -9.59
CA ASN A 143 4.60 1.21 -8.54
C ASN A 143 4.49 -0.20 -9.13
N THR A 144 3.69 -0.38 -10.18
CA THR A 144 3.56 -1.65 -10.89
C THR A 144 4.88 -2.09 -11.52
N ALA A 145 5.57 -1.19 -12.22
CA ALA A 145 6.88 -1.51 -12.79
C ALA A 145 7.91 -1.86 -11.71
N MET A 146 7.87 -1.15 -10.57
CA MET A 146 8.73 -1.45 -9.41
C MET A 146 8.39 -2.79 -8.76
N ALA A 147 7.10 -3.13 -8.62
CA ALA A 147 6.65 -4.40 -8.08
C ALA A 147 7.11 -5.58 -8.96
N LEU A 148 6.90 -5.50 -10.28
CA LEU A 148 7.35 -6.53 -11.24
C LEU A 148 8.87 -6.73 -11.20
N MET A 149 9.62 -5.64 -11.06
CA MET A 149 11.08 -5.68 -10.92
C MET A 149 11.48 -6.38 -9.61
N LYS A 150 10.84 -6.03 -8.50
CA LYS A 150 11.14 -6.59 -7.17
C LYS A 150 10.80 -8.07 -7.08
N LEU A 151 9.72 -8.49 -7.73
CA LEU A 151 9.29 -9.88 -7.84
C LEU A 151 10.18 -10.71 -8.80
N GLU A 152 11.16 -10.10 -9.44
CA GLU A 152 11.98 -10.75 -10.48
C GLU A 152 11.15 -11.40 -11.59
N ALA A 153 10.00 -10.80 -11.92
CA ALA A 153 9.00 -11.33 -12.84
C ALA A 153 9.49 -11.29 -14.31
N LYS A 154 10.48 -12.11 -14.66
CA LYS A 154 11.14 -12.14 -15.99
C LYS A 154 10.16 -12.35 -17.14
N GLY A 155 9.07 -13.08 -16.92
CA GLY A 155 8.01 -13.31 -17.89
C GLY A 155 7.30 -12.02 -18.35
N THR A 156 7.47 -10.91 -17.64
CA THR A 156 6.78 -9.64 -17.91
C THR A 156 7.57 -8.66 -18.79
N ILE A 157 8.79 -8.99 -19.20
CA ILE A 157 9.68 -8.10 -19.99
C ILE A 157 8.98 -7.61 -21.28
N ASN A 158 8.24 -8.45 -21.98
CA ASN A 158 7.50 -8.07 -23.17
C ASN A 158 6.37 -7.06 -22.87
N ALA A 159 5.64 -7.24 -21.78
CA ALA A 159 4.60 -6.33 -21.34
C ALA A 159 5.20 -4.97 -20.94
N LEU A 160 6.27 -4.96 -20.15
CA LEU A 160 7.02 -3.75 -19.79
C LEU A 160 7.56 -3.02 -21.04
N THR A 161 8.10 -3.77 -22.01
CA THR A 161 8.59 -3.18 -23.26
C THR A 161 7.47 -2.53 -24.07
N THR A 162 6.30 -3.13 -24.06
CA THR A 162 5.10 -2.57 -24.73
C THR A 162 4.63 -1.31 -24.00
N ALA A 163 4.52 -1.36 -22.68
CA ALA A 163 4.14 -0.20 -21.86
C ALA A 163 5.11 0.98 -22.05
N ALA A 164 6.43 0.72 -22.11
CA ALA A 164 7.43 1.76 -22.33
C ALA A 164 7.26 2.54 -23.64
N LYS A 165 6.66 1.94 -24.67
CA LYS A 165 6.44 2.57 -25.99
C LYS A 165 5.29 3.60 -25.96
N THR A 166 4.30 3.35 -25.12
CA THR A 166 3.08 4.18 -25.02
C THR A 166 3.07 5.10 -23.81
N GLU A 167 4.02 4.91 -22.88
CA GLU A 167 4.09 5.72 -21.66
C GLU A 167 4.47 7.18 -21.96
N SER A 168 3.63 8.10 -21.53
CA SER A 168 3.81 9.55 -21.71
C SER A 168 4.53 10.21 -20.53
N ASP A 169 4.43 9.62 -19.34
CA ASP A 169 5.10 10.14 -18.15
C ASP A 169 6.57 9.70 -18.16
N LYS A 170 7.48 10.70 -18.11
CA LYS A 170 8.93 10.46 -18.22
C LYS A 170 9.50 9.68 -17.02
N ASP A 171 8.94 9.90 -15.83
CA ASP A 171 9.40 9.23 -14.61
C ASP A 171 8.96 7.76 -14.61
N VAL A 172 7.73 7.50 -15.00
CA VAL A 172 7.23 6.13 -15.19
C VAL A 172 8.04 5.41 -16.27
N GLN A 173 8.27 6.09 -17.41
CA GLN A 173 9.05 5.50 -18.51
C GLN A 173 10.48 5.15 -18.07
N ALA A 174 11.12 6.02 -17.24
CA ALA A 174 12.45 5.75 -16.71
C ALA A 174 12.45 4.50 -15.82
N VAL A 175 11.47 4.37 -14.92
CA VAL A 175 11.33 3.20 -14.04
C VAL A 175 11.08 1.92 -14.85
N ILE A 176 10.20 1.95 -15.85
CA ILE A 176 9.96 0.79 -16.73
C ILE A 176 11.26 0.35 -17.44
N LYS A 177 12.05 1.29 -17.96
CA LYS A 177 13.35 0.99 -18.60
C LYS A 177 14.34 0.33 -17.63
N VAL A 178 14.38 0.80 -16.38
CA VAL A 178 15.21 0.20 -15.32
C VAL A 178 14.72 -1.23 -15.02
N ALA A 179 13.41 -1.42 -14.87
CA ALA A 179 12.84 -2.73 -14.64
C ALA A 179 13.18 -3.73 -15.75
N ILE A 180 13.02 -3.33 -17.03
CA ILE A 180 13.40 -4.16 -18.17
C ILE A 180 14.88 -4.54 -18.11
N LYS A 181 15.77 -3.57 -17.83
CA LYS A 181 17.21 -3.80 -17.74
C LYS A 181 17.56 -4.82 -16.66
N ILE A 182 17.02 -4.64 -15.45
CA ILE A 182 17.29 -5.54 -14.31
C ILE A 182 16.78 -6.95 -14.60
N LEU A 183 15.53 -7.08 -15.05
CA LEU A 183 14.93 -8.38 -15.37
C LEU A 183 15.65 -9.10 -16.52
N SER A 184 16.23 -8.35 -17.48
CA SER A 184 17.00 -8.92 -18.60
C SER A 184 18.39 -9.42 -18.20
N LEU A 185 18.98 -8.83 -17.18
CA LEU A 185 20.33 -9.20 -16.71
C LEU A 185 20.32 -10.46 -15.83
N GLY A 186 19.16 -10.82 -15.28
CA GLY A 186 19.02 -12.01 -14.45
C GLY A 186 19.78 -11.97 -13.10
N VAL A 187 20.05 -10.74 -12.61
CA VAL A 187 20.74 -10.51 -11.33
C VAL A 187 19.72 -10.48 -10.23
#